data_71524cc88a0d8d82183ed11908d309ef
#
_entry.id   71524cc88a0d8d82183ed11908d309ef
#
_cell.length_a   1.000
_cell.length_b   1.000
_cell.length_c   1.000
_cell.angle_alpha   90.00
_cell.angle_beta   90.00
_cell.angle_gamma   90.00
#
_symmetry.space_group_name_H-M   'P 1'
#
loop_
_entity.id
_entity.type
_entity.pdbx_description
1 polymer ?
#
loop_
_entity_poly.entity_id
_entity_poly.type
_entity_poly.pdbx_seq_one_letter_code
_entity_poly.pdbx_strand_id
1 'polypeptide(L)'
;VRLPYVYHITKYDPADRDEHGHYTGTEDVASDHGEVEAAYLQAVEAFAAEVGIDRLSVREPQVTSLAHFGVESPLEGFGLAGILPTGLTGFHDGAEVPLEAGLELVRLMLRDSGAWCRLEAEGTLAVHVDWDQYLYVGSTRPCEEAPARTRAPGLFPERIAASPYEVETNSQNIQRPGDDDFWADLYRAVATGRAGLLEEMYIEGASRRHRLRADIIATVRAGITPRARLAAGRPDVRCRRRNAPVHVRRWTRASVHRCHA
;
A
#
# COMPACT_ATOMS: atom_id res chain seq x y z
N VAL A 1 3.98 13.14 6.34
CA VAL A 1 3.59 14.40 7.04
C VAL A 1 2.58 14.05 8.11
N ARG A 2 2.82 14.47 9.36
CA ARG A 2 1.88 14.25 10.47
C ARG A 2 0.65 15.16 10.29
N LEU A 3 -0.53 14.55 10.28
CA LEU A 3 -1.80 15.28 10.21
C LEU A 3 -2.30 15.57 11.64
N PRO A 4 -2.67 16.83 11.96
CA PRO A 4 -2.96 17.25 13.35
C PRO A 4 -4.33 16.79 13.85
N TYR A 5 -5.23 16.38 12.96
CA TYR A 5 -6.56 15.90 13.31
C TYR A 5 -6.72 14.48 12.85
N VAL A 6 -6.79 13.53 13.78
CA VAL A 6 -6.95 12.12 13.48
C VAL A 6 -8.24 11.61 14.11
N TYR A 7 -9.01 10.90 13.33
CA TYR A 7 -10.26 10.27 13.73
C TYR A 7 -10.12 8.76 13.60
N HIS A 8 -10.39 8.07 14.70
CA HIS A 8 -10.58 6.63 14.74
C HIS A 8 -12.09 6.36 14.59
N ILE A 9 -12.46 5.61 13.58
CA ILE A 9 -13.85 5.35 13.23
C ILE A 9 -14.10 3.86 13.34
N THR A 10 -15.07 3.47 14.13
CA THR A 10 -15.40 2.07 14.40
C THR A 10 -16.91 1.86 14.38
N LYS A 11 -17.32 0.61 14.16
CA LYS A 11 -18.71 0.14 14.33
C LYS A 11 -19.06 -0.14 15.78
N TYR A 12 -18.09 -0.17 16.68
CA TYR A 12 -18.25 -0.50 18.10
C TYR A 12 -18.50 0.76 18.92
N ASP A 13 -19.60 0.77 19.67
CA ASP A 13 -19.93 1.90 20.55
C ASP A 13 -18.86 2.03 21.65
N PRO A 14 -18.23 3.18 21.81
CA PRO A 14 -17.32 3.43 22.92
C PRO A 14 -17.94 3.24 24.31
N ALA A 15 -19.28 3.39 24.43
CA ALA A 15 -20.00 3.15 25.68
C ALA A 15 -20.01 1.66 26.11
N ASP A 16 -19.79 0.75 25.18
CA ASP A 16 -19.70 -0.69 25.42
C ASP A 16 -18.28 -1.17 25.73
N ARG A 17 -17.36 -0.26 26.07
CA ARG A 17 -16.00 -0.59 26.50
C ARG A 17 -15.90 -0.70 28.03
N ASP A 18 -15.13 -1.70 28.48
CA ASP A 18 -14.77 -1.83 29.89
C ASP A 18 -13.75 -0.76 30.33
N GLU A 19 -13.39 -0.80 31.61
CA GLU A 19 -12.40 0.13 32.22
C GLU A 19 -10.97 0.01 31.60
N HIS A 20 -10.70 -1.08 30.88
CA HIS A 20 -9.44 -1.31 30.17
C HIS A 20 -9.52 -0.95 28.67
N GLY A 21 -10.71 -0.52 28.20
CA GLY A 21 -10.96 -0.14 26.80
C GLY A 21 -11.31 -1.34 25.90
N HIS A 22 -11.49 -2.53 26.43
CA HIS A 22 -11.92 -3.70 25.64
C HIS A 22 -13.42 -3.60 25.37
N TYR A 23 -13.82 -3.93 24.12
CA TYR A 23 -15.20 -3.98 23.74
C TYR A 23 -15.90 -5.20 24.38
N THR A 24 -17.06 -4.96 24.97
CA THR A 24 -17.86 -5.98 25.70
C THR A 24 -19.26 -6.15 25.09
N GLY A 25 -19.59 -5.42 24.05
CA GLY A 25 -20.86 -5.50 23.33
C GLY A 25 -20.96 -6.73 22.42
N THR A 26 -22.00 -6.75 21.60
CA THR A 26 -22.20 -7.83 20.62
C THR A 26 -21.28 -7.65 19.41
N GLU A 27 -20.64 -8.74 18.95
CA GLU A 27 -19.74 -8.75 17.80
C GLU A 27 -20.43 -9.17 16.49
N ASP A 28 -21.76 -9.16 16.45
CA ASP A 28 -22.54 -9.70 15.33
C ASP A 28 -22.60 -8.77 14.10
N VAL A 29 -21.92 -7.63 14.15
CA VAL A 29 -21.98 -6.64 13.08
C VAL A 29 -20.78 -6.78 12.16
N ALA A 30 -20.96 -7.43 11.01
CA ALA A 30 -19.95 -7.48 9.95
C ALA A 30 -19.72 -6.10 9.34
N SER A 31 -18.46 -5.75 9.06
CA SER A 31 -18.09 -4.51 8.34
C SER A 31 -17.65 -4.76 6.90
N ASP A 32 -17.69 -6.00 6.46
CA ASP A 32 -17.24 -6.45 5.14
C ASP A 32 -18.36 -6.53 4.09
N HIS A 33 -19.60 -6.27 4.48
CA HIS A 33 -20.78 -6.28 3.59
C HIS A 33 -21.91 -5.40 4.13
N GLY A 34 -22.82 -5.02 3.24
CA GLY A 34 -24.10 -4.40 3.59
C GLY A 34 -24.02 -2.97 4.12
N GLU A 35 -24.87 -2.68 5.11
CA GLU A 35 -25.08 -1.31 5.60
C GLU A 35 -23.87 -0.76 6.35
N VAL A 36 -23.14 -1.59 7.09
CA VAL A 36 -21.95 -1.17 7.83
C VAL A 36 -20.81 -0.83 6.87
N GLU A 37 -20.58 -1.64 5.84
CA GLU A 37 -19.62 -1.31 4.79
C GLU A 37 -19.98 0.03 4.13
N ALA A 38 -21.26 0.20 3.75
CA ALA A 38 -21.72 1.45 3.15
C ALA A 38 -21.48 2.65 4.07
N ALA A 39 -21.69 2.49 5.38
CA ALA A 39 -21.42 3.53 6.37
C ALA A 39 -19.94 3.93 6.43
N TYR A 40 -19.01 2.97 6.38
CA TYR A 40 -17.57 3.25 6.32
C TYR A 40 -17.19 4.01 5.05
N LEU A 41 -17.72 3.62 3.89
CA LEU A 41 -17.46 4.33 2.63
C LEU A 41 -18.01 5.76 2.66
N GLN A 42 -19.22 5.95 3.20
CA GLN A 42 -19.80 7.27 3.40
C GLN A 42 -18.98 8.13 4.36
N ALA A 43 -18.38 7.54 5.39
CA ALA A 43 -17.48 8.25 6.28
C ALA A 43 -16.27 8.81 5.51
N VAL A 44 -15.57 7.98 4.73
CA VAL A 44 -14.43 8.44 3.90
C VAL A 44 -14.87 9.56 2.95
N GLU A 45 -16.00 9.39 2.27
CA GLU A 45 -16.55 10.39 1.36
C GLU A 45 -16.87 11.71 2.09
N ALA A 46 -17.45 11.63 3.29
CA ALA A 46 -17.78 12.82 4.08
C ALA A 46 -16.52 13.61 4.46
N PHE A 47 -15.46 12.95 4.92
CA PHE A 47 -14.18 13.59 5.23
C PHE A 47 -13.51 14.17 3.99
N ALA A 48 -13.47 13.42 2.88
CA ALA A 48 -12.91 13.90 1.61
C ALA A 48 -13.64 15.14 1.10
N ALA A 49 -14.98 15.12 1.12
CA ALA A 49 -15.80 16.26 0.71
C ALA A 49 -15.56 17.50 1.57
N GLU A 50 -15.48 17.34 2.91
CA GLU A 50 -15.26 18.47 3.82
C GLU A 50 -13.90 19.15 3.62
N VAL A 51 -12.86 18.38 3.23
CA VAL A 51 -11.55 18.95 2.91
C VAL A 51 -11.34 19.27 1.43
N GLY A 52 -12.31 18.95 0.57
CA GLY A 52 -12.29 19.30 -0.86
C GLY A 52 -11.40 18.38 -1.70
N ILE A 53 -11.32 17.09 -1.36
CA ILE A 53 -10.50 16.09 -2.04
C ILE A 53 -11.36 15.22 -2.96
N ASP A 54 -10.95 15.12 -4.23
CA ASP A 54 -11.56 14.27 -5.26
C ASP A 54 -10.60 13.22 -5.82
N ARG A 55 -9.32 13.26 -5.40
CA ARG A 55 -8.28 12.30 -5.80
C ARG A 55 -7.43 11.90 -4.60
N LEU A 56 -6.96 10.66 -4.63
CA LEU A 56 -6.11 10.09 -3.59
C LEU A 56 -4.90 9.41 -4.23
N SER A 57 -3.78 9.41 -3.52
CA SER A 57 -2.59 8.64 -3.89
C SER A 57 -2.55 7.35 -3.09
N VAL A 58 -2.31 6.24 -3.76
CA VAL A 58 -2.03 4.95 -3.14
C VAL A 58 -0.66 5.02 -2.47
N ARG A 59 -0.58 4.62 -1.19
CA ARG A 59 0.65 4.61 -0.42
C ARG A 59 0.87 3.24 0.20
N GLU A 60 2.13 2.78 0.16
CA GLU A 60 2.54 1.51 0.77
C GLU A 60 1.65 0.32 0.37
N PRO A 61 1.38 0.13 -0.93
CA PRO A 61 0.51 -0.95 -1.39
C PRO A 61 1.10 -2.31 -1.04
N GLN A 62 0.24 -3.22 -0.59
CA GLN A 62 0.59 -4.57 -0.17
C GLN A 62 -0.37 -5.59 -0.77
N VAL A 63 0.13 -6.78 -1.06
CA VAL A 63 -0.66 -7.96 -1.41
C VAL A 63 -0.19 -9.16 -0.61
N THR A 64 -1.08 -10.08 -0.31
CA THR A 64 -0.78 -11.23 0.56
C THR A 64 0.07 -12.30 -0.11
N SER A 65 0.13 -12.37 -1.44
CA SER A 65 0.91 -13.39 -2.12
C SER A 65 2.34 -12.94 -2.39
N LEU A 66 3.25 -13.91 -2.30
CA LEU A 66 4.64 -13.69 -2.65
C LEU A 66 4.81 -13.55 -4.16
N ALA A 67 5.76 -12.70 -4.56
CA ALA A 67 6.19 -12.58 -5.94
C ALA A 67 6.72 -13.89 -6.51
N HIS A 68 6.34 -14.18 -7.73
CA HIS A 68 6.87 -15.30 -8.50
C HIS A 68 7.84 -14.79 -9.57
N PHE A 69 8.81 -15.64 -9.89
CA PHE A 69 9.83 -15.34 -10.91
C PHE A 69 9.21 -15.02 -12.27
N GLY A 70 9.22 -13.74 -12.65
CA GLY A 70 8.77 -13.28 -13.95
C GLY A 70 7.26 -13.35 -14.19
N VAL A 71 6.48 -13.66 -13.17
CA VAL A 71 5.02 -13.69 -13.23
C VAL A 71 4.50 -12.56 -12.35
N GLU A 72 3.67 -11.71 -12.91
CA GLU A 72 2.93 -10.70 -12.15
C GLU A 72 1.79 -11.37 -11.38
N SER A 73 1.55 -10.89 -10.17
CA SER A 73 0.39 -11.34 -9.40
C SER A 73 -0.90 -10.91 -10.11
N PRO A 74 -1.84 -11.82 -10.38
CA PRO A 74 -3.06 -11.49 -11.08
C PRO A 74 -3.94 -10.58 -10.19
N LEU A 75 -4.48 -9.51 -10.77
CA LEU A 75 -5.38 -8.59 -10.08
C LEU A 75 -6.59 -9.30 -9.47
N GLU A 76 -7.11 -10.28 -10.19
CA GLU A 76 -8.28 -11.06 -9.78
C GLU A 76 -8.03 -11.81 -8.47
N GLY A 77 -6.79 -12.23 -8.22
CA GLY A 77 -6.40 -12.92 -6.99
C GLY A 77 -6.41 -12.03 -5.74
N PHE A 78 -6.49 -10.71 -5.93
CA PHE A 78 -6.44 -9.73 -4.83
C PHE A 78 -7.69 -8.84 -4.75
N GLY A 79 -8.76 -9.18 -5.44
CA GLY A 79 -9.98 -8.38 -5.47
C GLY A 79 -9.85 -7.03 -6.20
N LEU A 80 -8.76 -6.80 -6.94
CA LEU A 80 -8.48 -5.54 -7.64
C LEU A 80 -9.07 -5.49 -9.07
N ALA A 81 -9.69 -6.57 -9.53
CA ALA A 81 -10.29 -6.65 -10.85
C ALA A 81 -11.34 -5.54 -11.04
N GLY A 82 -11.22 -4.80 -12.12
CA GLY A 82 -12.14 -3.70 -12.45
C GLY A 82 -11.92 -2.39 -11.69
N ILE A 83 -11.08 -2.38 -10.65
CA ILE A 83 -10.74 -1.15 -9.90
C ILE A 83 -9.57 -0.43 -10.58
N LEU A 84 -8.54 -1.18 -10.93
CA LEU A 84 -7.31 -0.68 -11.51
C LEU A 84 -7.00 -1.38 -12.84
N PRO A 85 -6.11 -0.81 -13.68
CA PRO A 85 -5.66 -1.47 -14.90
C PRO A 85 -5.09 -2.86 -14.63
N THR A 86 -5.26 -3.76 -15.60
CA THR A 86 -4.67 -5.10 -15.55
C THR A 86 -3.15 -5.04 -15.40
N GLY A 87 -2.57 -6.03 -14.74
CA GLY A 87 -1.13 -6.11 -14.51
C GLY A 87 -0.62 -5.31 -13.31
N LEU A 88 -1.50 -4.84 -12.42
CA LEU A 88 -1.16 -4.03 -11.24
C LEU A 88 -0.45 -2.69 -11.56
N THR A 89 -0.43 -2.25 -12.81
CA THR A 89 0.29 -1.04 -13.22
C THR A 89 -0.23 0.24 -12.56
N GLY A 90 -1.49 0.26 -12.15
CA GLY A 90 -2.08 1.35 -11.37
C GLY A 90 -2.03 1.17 -9.85
N PHE A 91 -1.61 0.00 -9.35
CA PHE A 91 -1.51 -0.26 -7.91
C PHE A 91 -0.06 -0.26 -7.47
N HIS A 92 0.53 0.92 -7.33
CA HIS A 92 1.91 1.13 -6.88
C HIS A 92 1.99 2.34 -5.95
N ASP A 93 3.07 2.47 -5.20
CA ASP A 93 3.26 3.61 -4.30
C ASP A 93 3.28 4.92 -5.09
N GLY A 94 2.41 5.85 -4.72
CA GLY A 94 2.23 7.13 -5.38
C GLY A 94 1.33 7.12 -6.61
N ALA A 95 0.65 6.01 -6.94
CA ALA A 95 -0.38 5.99 -7.97
C ALA A 95 -1.55 6.88 -7.55
N GLU A 96 -1.99 7.76 -8.45
CA GLU A 96 -3.15 8.61 -8.20
C GLU A 96 -4.42 7.96 -8.74
N VAL A 97 -5.45 7.94 -7.90
CA VAL A 97 -6.76 7.40 -8.23
C VAL A 97 -7.85 8.43 -7.94
N PRO A 98 -8.96 8.47 -8.68
CA PRO A 98 -10.12 9.26 -8.32
C PRO A 98 -10.73 8.73 -7.01
N LEU A 99 -11.48 9.58 -6.29
CA LEU A 99 -12.06 9.22 -5.00
C LEU A 99 -12.91 7.94 -5.07
N GLU A 100 -13.67 7.74 -6.17
CA GLU A 100 -14.48 6.54 -6.35
C GLU A 100 -13.64 5.26 -6.35
N ALA A 101 -12.49 5.26 -7.04
CA ALA A 101 -11.55 4.12 -7.02
C ALA A 101 -10.89 3.96 -5.63
N GLY A 102 -10.64 5.06 -4.94
CA GLY A 102 -10.18 5.06 -3.54
C GLY A 102 -11.20 4.39 -2.61
N LEU A 103 -12.49 4.69 -2.77
CA LEU A 103 -13.57 4.04 -2.01
C LEU A 103 -13.66 2.54 -2.29
N GLU A 104 -13.46 2.11 -3.54
CA GLU A 104 -13.40 0.68 -3.88
C GLU A 104 -12.19 -0.02 -3.22
N LEU A 105 -11.04 0.67 -3.12
CA LEU A 105 -9.89 0.15 -2.37
C LEU A 105 -10.19 0.04 -0.87
N VAL A 106 -10.90 1.01 -0.27
CA VAL A 106 -11.37 0.91 1.12
C VAL A 106 -12.30 -0.29 1.28
N ARG A 107 -13.27 -0.48 0.37
CA ARG A 107 -14.16 -1.64 0.38
C ARG A 107 -13.40 -2.96 0.35
N LEU A 108 -12.39 -3.05 -0.51
CA LEU A 108 -11.54 -4.23 -0.65
C LEU A 108 -10.79 -4.55 0.65
N MET A 109 -10.27 -3.51 1.33
CA MET A 109 -9.60 -3.66 2.62
C MET A 109 -10.56 -4.09 3.73
N LEU A 110 -11.76 -3.52 3.78
CA LEU A 110 -12.81 -3.93 4.73
C LEU A 110 -13.20 -5.41 4.56
N ARG A 111 -13.16 -5.92 3.32
CA ARG A 111 -13.47 -7.32 2.99
C ARG A 111 -12.30 -8.30 3.15
N ASP A 112 -11.16 -7.81 3.61
CA ASP A 112 -9.93 -8.62 3.70
C ASP A 112 -9.63 -9.38 2.40
N SER A 113 -9.77 -8.71 1.26
CA SER A 113 -9.62 -9.34 -0.07
C SER A 113 -8.16 -9.52 -0.50
N GLY A 114 -7.22 -9.39 0.43
CA GLY A 114 -5.80 -9.71 0.23
C GLY A 114 -4.97 -8.58 -0.38
N ALA A 115 -5.52 -7.39 -0.53
CA ALA A 115 -4.76 -6.20 -0.90
C ALA A 115 -5.00 -5.07 0.12
N TRP A 116 -3.94 -4.36 0.47
CA TRP A 116 -3.94 -3.28 1.45
C TRP A 116 -3.15 -2.08 0.93
N CYS A 117 -3.58 -0.90 1.32
CA CYS A 117 -2.83 0.32 1.08
C CYS A 117 -3.27 1.40 2.07
N ARG A 118 -2.47 2.46 2.17
CA ARG A 118 -2.90 3.73 2.73
C ARG A 118 -3.28 4.65 1.57
N LEU A 119 -4.32 5.44 1.73
CA LEU A 119 -4.75 6.42 0.74
C LEU A 119 -4.46 7.83 1.27
N GLU A 120 -3.85 8.68 0.47
CA GLU A 120 -3.47 10.03 0.90
C GLU A 120 -3.77 11.07 -0.19
N ALA A 121 -4.29 12.22 0.21
CA ALA A 121 -4.08 13.47 -0.51
C ALA A 121 -2.96 14.21 0.23
N GLU A 122 -1.80 14.37 -0.41
CA GLU A 122 -0.56 14.78 0.25
C GLU A 122 -0.74 16.02 1.12
N GLY A 123 -0.38 15.86 2.39
CA GLY A 123 -0.47 16.92 3.39
C GLY A 123 -1.89 17.36 3.77
N THR A 124 -2.96 16.74 3.25
CA THR A 124 -4.35 17.20 3.49
C THR A 124 -5.23 16.14 4.12
N LEU A 125 -5.24 14.93 3.57
CA LEU A 125 -6.08 13.82 4.03
C LEU A 125 -5.28 12.53 4.00
N ALA A 126 -5.50 11.66 4.97
CA ALA A 126 -5.00 10.28 4.96
C ALA A 126 -6.11 9.34 5.42
N VAL A 127 -6.22 8.20 4.76
CA VAL A 127 -7.20 7.15 5.07
C VAL A 127 -6.47 5.83 5.19
N HIS A 128 -6.72 5.10 6.27
CA HIS A 128 -6.16 3.78 6.51
C HIS A 128 -7.19 2.86 7.13
N VAL A 129 -7.28 1.61 6.65
CA VAL A 129 -8.10 0.54 7.24
C VAL A 129 -7.17 -0.43 7.93
N ASP A 130 -7.42 -0.68 9.21
CA ASP A 130 -6.67 -1.63 10.04
C ASP A 130 -7.19 -3.06 9.91
N TRP A 131 -6.41 -4.01 10.44
CA TRP A 131 -6.72 -5.43 10.49
C TRP A 131 -8.05 -5.75 11.21
N ASP A 132 -8.38 -4.97 12.24
CA ASP A 132 -9.64 -5.08 12.98
C ASP A 132 -10.78 -4.31 12.32
N GLN A 133 -10.62 -3.92 11.05
CA GLN A 133 -11.59 -3.13 10.28
C GLN A 133 -11.87 -1.76 10.92
N TYR A 134 -10.93 -1.23 11.72
CA TYR A 134 -10.95 0.14 12.17
C TYR A 134 -10.51 1.06 11.04
N LEU A 135 -11.24 2.16 10.87
CA LEU A 135 -10.89 3.18 9.91
C LEU A 135 -10.22 4.36 10.61
N TYR A 136 -9.06 4.74 10.12
CA TYR A 136 -8.35 5.95 10.57
C TYR A 136 -8.39 7.00 9.48
N VAL A 137 -8.87 8.20 9.82
CA VAL A 137 -8.88 9.34 8.91
C VAL A 137 -8.08 10.47 9.54
N GLY A 138 -7.01 10.89 8.87
CA GLY A 138 -6.21 12.06 9.24
C GLY A 138 -6.57 13.26 8.38
N SER A 139 -6.58 14.47 8.95
CA SER A 139 -6.86 15.72 8.24
C SER A 139 -5.95 16.86 8.72
N THR A 140 -5.66 17.83 7.85
CA THR A 140 -4.95 19.08 8.20
C THR A 140 -5.78 20.06 8.99
N ARG A 141 -7.10 19.97 8.91
CA ARG A 141 -8.02 20.86 9.62
C ARG A 141 -9.07 20.07 10.37
N PRO A 142 -9.67 20.66 11.41
CA PRO A 142 -10.77 20.01 12.10
C PRO A 142 -11.92 19.83 11.10
N CYS A 143 -12.48 18.62 11.06
CA CYS A 143 -13.69 18.33 10.36
C CYS A 143 -14.84 18.33 11.38
N GLU A 144 -15.84 19.17 11.17
CA GLU A 144 -16.98 19.33 12.10
C GLU A 144 -18.21 18.58 11.61
N GLU A 145 -18.45 18.58 10.29
CA GLU A 145 -19.60 17.95 9.66
C GLU A 145 -19.38 16.45 9.40
N ALA A 146 -18.19 16.06 8.95
CA ALA A 146 -17.91 14.67 8.61
C ALA A 146 -18.11 13.71 9.79
N PRO A 147 -17.70 14.01 11.05
CA PRO A 147 -18.00 13.15 12.19
C PRO A 147 -19.52 13.03 12.46
N ALA A 148 -20.30 14.08 12.26
CA ALA A 148 -21.75 14.03 12.42
C ALA A 148 -22.39 13.13 11.35
N ARG A 149 -21.97 13.28 10.09
CA ARG A 149 -22.40 12.44 8.97
C ARG A 149 -21.99 10.98 9.15
N THR A 150 -20.83 10.74 9.76
CA THR A 150 -20.34 9.40 10.09
C THR A 150 -21.16 8.72 11.19
N ARG A 151 -21.65 9.48 12.17
CA ARG A 151 -22.51 8.94 13.25
C ARG A 151 -23.92 8.59 12.77
N ALA A 152 -24.43 9.31 11.77
CA ALA A 152 -25.81 9.13 11.29
C ALA A 152 -26.11 7.69 10.85
N PRO A 153 -25.23 6.97 10.13
CA PRO A 153 -25.43 5.56 9.79
C PRO A 153 -24.96 4.57 10.88
N GLY A 154 -24.61 5.02 12.09
CA GLY A 154 -24.29 4.14 13.22
C GLY A 154 -22.81 3.87 13.46
N LEU A 155 -21.88 4.61 12.88
CA LEU A 155 -20.47 4.52 13.21
C LEU A 155 -20.06 5.52 14.31
N PHE A 156 -18.95 5.25 14.98
CA PHE A 156 -18.46 6.01 16.12
C PHE A 156 -17.09 6.64 15.79
N PRO A 157 -17.05 7.88 15.27
CA PRO A 157 -15.82 8.61 15.06
C PRO A 157 -15.33 9.22 16.39
N GLU A 158 -14.15 8.83 16.82
CA GLU A 158 -13.46 9.36 18.00
C GLU A 158 -12.19 10.12 17.56
N ARG A 159 -11.98 11.32 18.09
CA ARG A 159 -10.76 12.04 17.84
C ARG A 159 -9.64 11.48 18.72
N ILE A 160 -8.51 11.13 18.11
CA ILE A 160 -7.32 10.62 18.80
C ILE A 160 -6.11 11.53 18.54
N ALA A 161 -5.06 11.37 19.35
CA ALA A 161 -3.87 12.22 19.30
C ALA A 161 -3.00 11.95 18.06
N ALA A 162 -2.93 10.70 17.61
CA ALA A 162 -2.13 10.26 16.47
C ALA A 162 -2.66 8.95 15.92
N SER A 163 -2.46 8.71 14.63
CA SER A 163 -2.72 7.41 14.02
C SER A 163 -1.65 6.40 14.48
N PRO A 164 -2.01 5.15 14.83
CA PRO A 164 -1.03 4.11 15.11
C PRO A 164 -0.16 3.78 13.87
N TYR A 165 -0.57 4.21 12.69
CA TYR A 165 0.11 4.04 11.41
C TYR A 165 0.88 5.28 10.95
N GLU A 166 1.15 6.23 11.85
CA GLU A 166 2.13 7.27 11.54
C GLU A 166 3.49 6.60 11.34
N VAL A 167 3.99 6.71 10.11
CA VAL A 167 5.28 6.12 9.73
C VAL A 167 6.37 6.72 10.62
N GLU A 168 6.88 5.93 11.55
CA GLU A 168 8.17 6.23 12.17
C GLU A 168 9.23 6.21 11.08
N THR A 169 9.79 7.37 10.77
CA THR A 169 10.85 7.58 9.76
C THR A 169 12.18 6.94 10.21
N ASN A 170 12.13 5.81 10.87
CA ASN A 170 13.28 5.20 11.53
C ASN A 170 13.79 3.92 10.87
N SER A 171 13.58 3.74 9.58
CA SER A 171 14.25 2.65 8.86
C SER A 171 15.62 3.10 8.37
N GLN A 172 16.68 2.64 9.03
CA GLN A 172 18.08 2.75 8.61
C GLN A 172 18.39 1.96 7.31
N ASN A 173 17.47 1.92 6.39
CA ASN A 173 17.74 1.38 5.07
C ASN A 173 18.41 2.47 4.24
N ILE A 174 19.72 2.32 4.00
CA ILE A 174 20.48 3.17 3.09
C ILE A 174 19.87 2.96 1.69
N GLN A 175 18.99 3.87 1.30
CA GLN A 175 18.43 3.92 -0.05
C GLN A 175 19.16 5.01 -0.82
N ARG A 176 19.57 4.71 -2.05
CA ARG A 176 20.08 5.68 -3.00
C ARG A 176 19.00 5.98 -4.05
N PRO A 177 19.01 7.17 -4.67
CA PRO A 177 18.15 7.42 -5.83
C PRO A 177 18.43 6.42 -6.96
N GLY A 178 17.39 6.04 -7.70
CA GLY A 178 17.50 5.30 -8.95
C GLY A 178 17.80 6.23 -10.14
N ASP A 179 18.77 7.13 -9.97
CA ASP A 179 19.19 8.17 -10.89
C ASP A 179 20.09 7.67 -12.02
N ASP A 180 20.63 8.59 -12.82
CA ASP A 180 21.50 8.27 -13.94
C ASP A 180 22.77 7.54 -13.49
N ASP A 181 23.30 7.86 -12.32
CA ASP A 181 24.48 7.20 -11.76
C ASP A 181 24.19 5.74 -11.41
N PHE A 182 23.02 5.46 -10.83
CA PHE A 182 22.57 4.08 -10.59
C PHE A 182 22.49 3.28 -11.90
N TRP A 183 21.89 3.85 -12.94
CA TRP A 183 21.74 3.16 -14.22
C TRP A 183 23.06 2.98 -14.95
N ALA A 184 23.99 3.94 -14.84
CA ALA A 184 25.35 3.79 -15.36
C ALA A 184 26.14 2.70 -14.63
N ASP A 185 26.01 2.63 -13.30
CA ASP A 185 26.62 1.57 -12.48
C ASP A 185 26.07 0.19 -12.84
N LEU A 186 24.75 0.12 -13.02
CA LEU A 186 24.07 -1.12 -13.42
C LEU A 186 24.54 -1.59 -14.79
N TYR A 187 24.64 -0.67 -15.77
CA TYR A 187 25.16 -0.98 -17.09
C TYR A 187 26.58 -1.55 -17.02
N ARG A 188 27.47 -0.92 -16.26
CA ARG A 188 28.84 -1.39 -16.05
C ARG A 188 28.88 -2.78 -15.37
N ALA A 189 28.01 -3.00 -14.39
CA ALA A 189 27.91 -4.27 -13.72
C ALA A 189 27.42 -5.41 -14.65
N VAL A 190 26.47 -5.11 -15.52
CA VAL A 190 25.94 -6.06 -16.54
C VAL A 190 27.01 -6.32 -17.60
N ALA A 191 27.66 -5.29 -18.13
CA ALA A 191 28.69 -5.43 -19.14
C ALA A 191 29.89 -6.28 -18.67
N THR A 192 30.19 -6.25 -17.36
CA THR A 192 31.27 -7.05 -16.73
C THR A 192 30.77 -8.38 -16.12
N GLY A 193 29.53 -8.79 -16.36
CA GLY A 193 28.96 -10.04 -15.85
C GLY A 193 28.73 -10.09 -14.33
N ARG A 194 28.81 -8.95 -13.64
CA ARG A 194 28.57 -8.82 -12.19
C ARG A 194 27.11 -8.73 -11.82
N ALA A 195 26.27 -8.28 -12.74
CA ALA A 195 24.81 -8.30 -12.61
C ALA A 195 24.17 -8.91 -13.85
N GLY A 196 22.99 -9.48 -13.71
CA GLY A 196 22.23 -10.09 -14.82
C GLY A 196 20.74 -10.14 -14.51
N LEU A 197 20.36 -9.69 -13.33
CA LEU A 197 18.96 -9.63 -12.88
C LEU A 197 18.72 -8.31 -12.17
N LEU A 198 17.59 -7.67 -12.49
CA LEU A 198 17.04 -6.55 -11.75
C LEU A 198 15.69 -6.97 -11.19
N GLU A 199 15.50 -6.83 -9.90
CA GLU A 199 14.24 -7.01 -9.23
C GLU A 199 13.60 -5.65 -8.99
N GLU A 200 12.40 -5.47 -9.47
CA GLU A 200 11.57 -4.29 -9.34
C GLU A 200 10.47 -4.59 -8.32
N MET A 201 10.53 -3.94 -7.17
CA MET A 201 9.53 -4.06 -6.10
C MET A 201 8.67 -2.81 -6.09
N TYR A 202 7.49 -2.88 -6.68
CA TYR A 202 6.54 -1.76 -6.79
C TYR A 202 5.35 -1.89 -5.83
N ILE A 203 5.23 -3.06 -5.21
CA ILE A 203 4.20 -3.40 -4.23
C ILE A 203 4.80 -4.38 -3.23
N GLU A 204 4.47 -4.28 -1.96
CA GLU A 204 4.90 -5.27 -0.98
C GLU A 204 4.16 -6.61 -1.20
N GLY A 205 4.90 -7.70 -1.20
CA GLY A 205 4.40 -9.04 -1.52
C GLY A 205 4.45 -9.41 -3.00
N ALA A 206 4.77 -8.47 -3.91
CA ALA A 206 4.93 -8.76 -5.32
C ALA A 206 6.13 -8.02 -5.94
N SER A 207 6.83 -8.67 -6.84
CA SER A 207 7.91 -8.05 -7.60
C SER A 207 7.95 -8.57 -9.03
N ARG A 208 8.53 -7.76 -9.92
CA ARG A 208 8.85 -8.13 -11.29
C ARG A 208 10.35 -8.31 -11.42
N ARG A 209 10.77 -9.30 -12.21
CA ARG A 209 12.18 -9.57 -12.45
C ARG A 209 12.54 -9.41 -13.92
N HIS A 210 13.51 -8.56 -14.16
CA HIS A 210 14.04 -8.29 -15.49
C HIS A 210 15.40 -8.99 -15.65
N ARG A 211 15.52 -9.87 -16.63
CA ARG A 211 16.82 -10.37 -17.06
C ARG A 211 17.54 -9.27 -17.79
N LEU A 212 18.76 -8.97 -17.37
CA LEU A 212 19.54 -7.86 -17.90
C LEU A 212 20.58 -8.34 -18.93
N ARG A 213 20.63 -7.60 -20.00
CA ARG A 213 21.72 -7.55 -20.98
C ARG A 213 21.98 -6.08 -21.30
N ALA A 214 23.20 -5.75 -21.70
CA ALA A 214 23.59 -4.38 -21.93
C ALA A 214 22.70 -3.64 -22.96
N ASP A 215 22.24 -4.38 -23.97
CA ASP A 215 21.42 -3.85 -25.06
C ASP A 215 19.95 -3.51 -24.66
N ILE A 216 19.44 -4.05 -23.56
CA ILE A 216 18.06 -3.83 -23.14
C ILE A 216 17.89 -2.95 -21.90
N ILE A 217 18.99 -2.51 -21.27
CA ILE A 217 18.92 -1.73 -20.02
C ILE A 217 18.08 -0.45 -20.20
N ALA A 218 18.24 0.24 -21.31
CA ALA A 218 17.45 1.45 -21.60
C ALA A 218 15.94 1.15 -21.70
N THR A 219 15.57 0.02 -22.32
CA THR A 219 14.18 -0.41 -22.43
C THR A 219 13.62 -0.80 -21.06
N VAL A 220 14.40 -1.52 -20.26
CA VAL A 220 14.00 -1.87 -18.88
C VAL A 220 13.79 -0.60 -18.06
N ARG A 221 14.75 0.35 -18.12
CA ARG A 221 14.64 1.63 -17.42
C ARG A 221 13.34 2.38 -17.76
N ALA A 222 13.01 2.45 -19.05
CA ALA A 222 11.80 3.14 -19.52
C ALA A 222 10.48 2.46 -19.07
N GLY A 223 10.53 1.16 -18.74
CA GLY A 223 9.38 0.38 -18.28
C GLY A 223 9.27 0.20 -16.77
N ILE A 224 10.18 0.78 -15.97
CA ILE A 224 10.12 0.69 -14.50
C ILE A 224 8.92 1.47 -13.97
N THR A 225 8.19 0.85 -13.08
CA THR A 225 7.06 1.48 -12.38
C THR A 225 7.54 2.68 -11.56
N PRO A 226 6.85 3.83 -11.60
CA PRO A 226 7.20 4.98 -10.77
C PRO A 226 7.33 4.59 -9.29
N ARG A 227 8.34 5.15 -8.61
CA ARG A 227 8.63 4.93 -7.19
C ARG A 227 8.93 3.47 -6.79
N ALA A 228 9.13 2.56 -7.74
CA ALA A 228 9.55 1.20 -7.45
C ALA A 228 10.91 1.17 -6.73
N ARG A 229 11.10 0.18 -5.85
CA ARG A 229 12.40 -0.14 -5.26
C ARG A 229 13.11 -1.13 -6.17
N LEU A 230 14.39 -0.89 -6.44
CA LEU A 230 15.17 -1.70 -7.35
C LEU A 230 16.31 -2.42 -6.60
N ALA A 231 16.48 -3.71 -6.89
CA ALA A 231 17.62 -4.49 -6.41
C ALA A 231 18.29 -5.22 -7.57
N ALA A 232 19.58 -5.01 -7.76
CA ALA A 232 20.36 -5.70 -8.80
C ALA A 232 21.16 -6.87 -8.21
N GLY A 233 21.18 -8.00 -8.91
CA GLY A 233 21.85 -9.21 -8.47
C GLY A 233 22.46 -10.04 -9.62
N ARG A 234 23.27 -11.03 -9.26
CA ARG A 234 23.74 -12.03 -10.22
C ARG A 234 22.60 -13.01 -10.54
N PRO A 235 22.45 -13.45 -11.80
CA PRO A 235 21.55 -14.53 -12.10
C PRO A 235 22.09 -15.78 -11.38
N ASP A 236 21.31 -16.30 -10.44
CA ASP A 236 21.69 -17.55 -9.79
C ASP A 236 21.51 -18.70 -10.81
N VAL A 237 22.59 -19.27 -11.26
CA VAL A 237 22.64 -20.27 -12.33
C VAL A 237 22.08 -21.63 -11.88
N ARG A 238 21.62 -21.76 -10.64
CA ARG A 238 21.15 -23.03 -10.08
C ARG A 238 19.71 -23.00 -9.56
N CYS A 239 18.75 -22.81 -10.42
CA CYS A 239 17.42 -23.36 -10.15
C CYS A 239 17.35 -24.79 -10.76
N ARG A 240 18.05 -25.74 -10.18
CA ARG A 240 17.77 -27.16 -10.42
C ARG A 240 16.46 -27.52 -9.73
N ARG A 241 15.47 -27.87 -10.52
CA ARG A 241 14.26 -28.55 -10.06
C ARG A 241 14.63 -29.68 -9.10
N ARG A 242 14.33 -29.52 -7.82
CA ARG A 242 14.06 -30.61 -6.88
C ARG A 242 13.21 -30.04 -5.76
N ASN A 243 12.08 -30.69 -5.50
CA ASN A 243 11.22 -30.51 -4.33
C ASN A 243 12.07 -30.62 -3.05
N ALA A 244 12.41 -29.50 -2.44
CA ALA A 244 12.95 -29.43 -1.10
C ALA A 244 12.41 -28.15 -0.44
N PRO A 245 12.10 -28.17 0.87
CA PRO A 245 11.56 -27.00 1.57
C PRO A 245 12.52 -25.82 1.43
N VAL A 246 11.98 -24.66 1.10
CA VAL A 246 12.75 -23.44 0.89
C VAL A 246 13.29 -22.96 2.24
N HIS A 247 14.53 -23.31 2.53
CA HIS A 247 15.30 -22.57 3.53
C HIS A 247 15.65 -21.20 2.95
N VAL A 248 15.00 -20.16 3.47
CA VAL A 248 15.33 -18.76 3.19
C VAL A 248 16.77 -18.52 3.66
N ARG A 249 17.75 -18.61 2.76
CA ARG A 249 19.10 -18.10 3.04
C ARG A 249 19.01 -16.57 3.00
N ARG A 250 19.39 -15.95 4.12
CA ARG A 250 19.60 -14.50 4.25
C ARG A 250 20.43 -14.00 3.06
N TRP A 251 19.82 -13.22 2.20
CA TRP A 251 20.52 -12.45 1.19
C TRP A 251 21.29 -11.34 1.89
N THR A 252 22.58 -11.24 1.64
CA THR A 252 23.34 -10.04 1.95
C THR A 252 22.79 -8.94 1.06
N ARG A 253 22.12 -7.95 1.68
CA ARG A 253 21.45 -6.82 1.04
C ARG A 253 22.45 -6.02 0.21
N ALA A 254 22.40 -6.18 -1.10
CA ALA A 254 22.90 -5.16 -2.01
C ALA A 254 21.89 -3.99 -2.01
N SER A 255 22.41 -2.78 -2.06
CA SER A 255 21.70 -1.51 -1.94
C SER A 255 20.34 -1.46 -2.64
N VAL A 256 19.31 -1.11 -1.90
CA VAL A 256 17.96 -0.86 -2.44
C VAL A 256 17.90 0.58 -2.93
N HIS A 257 17.46 0.80 -4.15
CA HIS A 257 17.34 2.12 -4.78
C HIS A 257 15.88 2.47 -5.03
N ARG A 258 15.51 3.72 -4.82
CA ARG A 258 14.16 4.23 -5.09
C ARG A 258 14.21 5.13 -6.33
N CYS A 259 13.35 4.87 -7.32
CA CYS A 259 13.16 5.77 -8.45
C CYS A 259 12.20 6.90 -8.05
N HIS A 260 12.61 8.17 -8.32
CA HIS A 260 11.72 9.32 -8.29
C HIS A 260 11.38 9.66 -9.75
N ALA A 261 10.10 9.88 -10.00
CA ALA A 261 9.61 10.46 -11.24
C ALA A 261 9.68 11.97 -11.17
#